data_9a78715961ac5b4ba981a8568e982182
#
_entry.id   9a78715961ac5b4ba981a8568e982182
#
_cell.length_a   1.000
_cell.length_b   1.000
_cell.length_c   1.000
_cell.angle_alpha   90.00
_cell.angle_beta   90.00
_cell.angle_gamma   90.00
#
_symmetry.space_group_name_H-M   'P 1'
#
loop_
_entity.id
_entity.type
_entity.pdbx_description
1 polymer ?
#
loop_
_entity_poly.entity_id
_entity_poly.type
_entity_poly.pdbx_seq_one_letter_code
_entity_poly.pdbx_strand_id
1 'polypeptide(L)'
;MLRHETEHSPGSGHTNPHDHIITWNNPNEHPQKGPVINYPDGAPELKQYTKEVCLLNSHIIPYDSEVYRFKTISEFKTSMRYGAEVVIEWQGQEYGIWSENGMIRITRPEVPDESQIFKTSDAALDYMVGPDRLRDVITKVTVLDRTI
;
A
#
# COMPACT_ATOMS: atom_id res chain seq x y z
N MET A 1 -17.09 4.53 0.34
CA MET A 1 -18.43 4.97 0.79
C MET A 1 -18.30 6.41 1.27
N LEU A 2 -19.25 7.27 0.93
CA LEU A 2 -19.28 8.67 1.37
C LEU A 2 -20.55 8.90 2.17
N ARG A 3 -20.41 9.32 3.44
CA ARG A 3 -21.54 9.67 4.31
C ARG A 3 -21.84 11.16 4.23
N HIS A 4 -23.13 11.49 4.10
CA HIS A 4 -23.64 12.84 4.17
C HIS A 4 -24.53 13.00 5.40
N GLU A 5 -24.28 14.05 6.18
CA GLU A 5 -25.04 14.40 7.39
C GLU A 5 -25.77 15.74 7.23
N THR A 6 -25.96 16.19 6.00
CA THR A 6 -26.66 17.45 5.72
C THR A 6 -28.15 17.23 5.52
N GLU A 7 -28.97 18.13 6.06
CA GLU A 7 -30.40 18.13 5.82
C GLU A 7 -30.71 18.41 4.35
N HIS A 8 -31.59 17.61 3.79
CA HIS A 8 -32.11 17.77 2.44
C HIS A 8 -33.51 18.37 2.48
N SER A 9 -33.87 19.05 1.38
CA SER A 9 -35.22 19.57 1.22
C SER A 9 -36.27 18.45 1.26
N PRO A 10 -37.45 18.70 1.83
CA PRO A 10 -38.54 17.70 1.80
C PRO A 10 -38.81 17.21 0.40
N GLY A 11 -38.84 15.88 0.21
CA GLY A 11 -39.07 15.24 -1.09
C GLY A 11 -37.83 14.84 -1.87
N SER A 12 -36.63 15.04 -1.32
CA SER A 12 -35.38 14.60 -1.97
C SER A 12 -35.25 13.07 -2.12
N GLY A 13 -36.06 12.29 -1.42
CA GLY A 13 -35.99 10.82 -1.41
C GLY A 13 -34.81 10.25 -0.61
N HIS A 14 -34.12 11.11 0.15
CA HIS A 14 -32.96 10.72 0.96
C HIS A 14 -33.28 10.89 2.44
N THR A 15 -32.78 10.00 3.27
CA THR A 15 -32.79 10.15 4.73
C THR A 15 -31.56 10.94 5.18
N ASN A 16 -31.56 11.41 6.42
CA ASN A 16 -30.38 12.01 7.04
C ASN A 16 -30.07 11.25 8.35
N PRO A 17 -28.90 10.66 8.49
CA PRO A 17 -27.83 10.55 7.48
C PRO A 17 -28.10 9.51 6.38
N HIS A 18 -27.36 9.60 5.29
CA HIS A 18 -27.37 8.60 4.21
C HIS A 18 -25.96 8.41 3.62
N ASP A 19 -25.71 7.28 3.02
CA ASP A 19 -24.44 6.97 2.37
C ASP A 19 -24.61 6.83 0.84
N HIS A 20 -23.54 7.13 0.11
CA HIS A 20 -23.45 6.83 -1.32
C HIS A 20 -22.38 5.78 -1.58
N ILE A 21 -22.67 4.83 -2.44
CA ILE A 21 -21.64 3.95 -3.00
C ILE A 21 -20.85 4.79 -4.01
N ILE A 22 -19.54 4.82 -3.86
CA ILE A 22 -18.64 5.48 -4.80
C ILE A 22 -17.99 4.40 -5.68
N THR A 23 -18.15 4.52 -6.98
CA THR A 23 -17.54 3.60 -7.95
C THR A 23 -16.50 4.33 -8.79
N TRP A 24 -15.37 3.66 -9.02
CA TRP A 24 -14.29 4.12 -9.88
C TRP A 24 -14.23 3.18 -11.09
N ASN A 25 -14.88 3.56 -12.17
CA ASN A 25 -14.91 2.75 -13.39
C ASN A 25 -13.66 2.98 -14.27
N ASN A 26 -12.99 4.12 -14.07
CA ASN A 26 -11.78 4.50 -14.78
C ASN A 26 -10.90 5.34 -13.84
N PRO A 27 -9.62 5.00 -13.61
CA PRO A 27 -8.72 5.76 -12.73
C PRO A 27 -8.46 7.20 -13.20
N ASN A 28 -8.73 7.52 -14.46
CA ASN A 28 -8.57 8.87 -15.05
C ASN A 28 -9.85 9.71 -15.01
N GLU A 29 -10.95 9.18 -14.49
CA GLU A 29 -12.23 9.88 -14.39
C GLU A 29 -12.57 10.21 -12.94
N HIS A 30 -13.47 11.16 -12.75
CA HIS A 30 -13.99 11.44 -11.41
C HIS A 30 -14.86 10.30 -10.91
N PRO A 31 -14.81 9.98 -9.60
CA PRO A 31 -15.64 8.94 -9.01
C PRO A 31 -17.12 9.25 -9.24
N GLN A 32 -17.87 8.25 -9.63
CA GLN A 32 -19.31 8.38 -9.84
C GLN A 32 -20.07 8.00 -8.56
N LYS A 33 -21.06 8.82 -8.21
CA LYS A 33 -21.98 8.50 -7.12
C LYS A 33 -22.97 7.43 -7.60
N GLY A 34 -22.97 6.32 -6.93
CA GLY A 34 -23.93 5.24 -7.11
C GLY A 34 -25.21 5.42 -6.28
N PRO A 35 -25.94 4.33 -6.09
CA PRO A 35 -27.19 4.32 -5.32
C PRO A 35 -27.01 4.89 -3.89
N VAL A 36 -28.08 5.52 -3.42
CA VAL A 36 -28.18 6.02 -2.04
C VAL A 36 -28.53 4.87 -1.13
N ILE A 37 -27.88 4.78 0.01
CA ILE A 37 -28.22 3.91 1.12
C ILE A 37 -28.87 4.78 2.20
N ASN A 38 -30.19 4.66 2.35
CA ASN A 38 -30.96 5.39 3.33
C ASN A 38 -31.00 4.66 4.67
N TYR A 39 -31.00 5.40 5.76
CA TYR A 39 -31.11 4.89 7.14
C TYR A 39 -32.31 5.51 7.85
N PRO A 40 -33.53 5.01 7.61
CA PRO A 40 -34.76 5.56 8.20
C PRO A 40 -34.77 5.50 9.74
N ASP A 41 -34.08 4.50 10.31
CA ASP A 41 -34.01 4.28 11.76
C ASP A 41 -32.68 4.80 12.38
N GLY A 42 -31.94 5.63 11.64
CA GLY A 42 -30.62 6.12 12.01
C GLY A 42 -29.47 5.30 11.41
N ALA A 43 -28.41 5.98 10.97
CA ALA A 43 -27.25 5.30 10.41
C ALA A 43 -26.48 4.55 11.50
N PRO A 44 -25.90 3.40 11.17
CA PRO A 44 -24.99 2.70 12.08
C PRO A 44 -23.82 3.62 12.42
N GLU A 45 -23.37 3.58 13.68
CA GLU A 45 -22.18 4.32 14.08
C GLU A 45 -21.01 3.97 13.16
N LEU A 46 -20.32 4.98 12.66
CA LEU A 46 -19.05 4.79 11.96
C LEU A 46 -18.06 4.27 12.99
N LYS A 47 -17.92 2.96 13.07
CA LYS A 47 -16.86 2.38 13.88
C LYS A 47 -15.54 2.94 13.34
N GLN A 48 -14.82 3.67 14.19
CA GLN A 48 -13.42 3.95 13.91
C GLN A 48 -12.73 2.60 13.81
N TYR A 49 -12.39 2.22 12.60
CA TYR A 49 -11.63 1.00 12.36
C TYR A 49 -10.24 1.20 12.97
N THR A 50 -10.07 0.72 14.18
CA THR A 50 -8.73 0.49 14.71
C THR A 50 -8.08 -0.60 13.86
N LYS A 51 -6.76 -0.58 13.77
CA LYS A 51 -5.97 -1.54 12.96
C LYS A 51 -6.41 -3.02 13.16
N GLU A 52 -6.94 -3.34 14.34
CA GLU A 52 -7.46 -4.66 14.71
C GLU A 52 -8.83 -5.01 14.11
N VAL A 53 -9.69 -4.03 13.84
CA VAL A 53 -11.03 -4.26 13.27
C VAL A 53 -10.99 -4.37 11.74
N CYS A 54 -10.00 -3.80 11.07
CA CYS A 54 -9.74 -4.05 9.66
C CYS A 54 -9.44 -5.53 9.36
N LEU A 55 -8.96 -6.28 10.35
CA LEU A 55 -8.65 -7.70 10.22
C LEU A 55 -9.88 -8.62 10.20
N LEU A 56 -11.05 -8.15 10.62
CA LEU A 56 -12.21 -9.02 10.85
C LEU A 56 -13.31 -8.95 9.77
N ASN A 57 -13.36 -7.93 8.90
CA ASN A 57 -14.50 -7.72 8.00
C ASN A 57 -14.19 -7.34 6.54
N SER A 58 -12.94 -7.34 6.15
CA SER A 58 -12.59 -7.16 4.76
C SER A 58 -11.95 -8.43 4.24
N HIS A 59 -12.31 -8.82 3.01
CA HIS A 59 -11.43 -9.63 2.17
C HIS A 59 -10.17 -8.81 1.77
N ILE A 60 -9.72 -7.93 2.63
CA ILE A 60 -8.35 -7.45 2.61
C ILE A 60 -7.58 -8.66 3.09
N ILE A 61 -6.92 -9.32 2.16
CA ILE A 61 -5.86 -10.28 2.49
C ILE A 61 -5.00 -9.56 3.52
N PRO A 62 -4.90 -10.07 4.76
CA PRO A 62 -4.01 -9.47 5.74
C PRO A 62 -2.66 -9.31 5.05
N TYR A 63 -2.00 -8.16 5.22
CA TYR A 63 -0.64 -8.00 4.76
C TYR A 63 0.17 -9.14 5.41
N ASP A 64 0.27 -10.23 4.68
CA ASP A 64 1.09 -11.36 5.08
C ASP A 64 2.47 -11.10 4.49
N SER A 65 3.37 -10.64 5.34
CA SER A 65 4.77 -10.40 4.98
C SER A 65 5.40 -11.61 4.29
N GLU A 66 4.91 -12.80 4.58
CA GLU A 66 5.37 -14.05 3.95
C GLU A 66 4.95 -14.15 2.47
N VAL A 67 3.79 -13.60 2.08
CA VAL A 67 3.33 -13.59 0.68
C VAL A 67 4.20 -12.67 -0.17
N TYR A 68 4.63 -11.54 0.37
CA TYR A 68 5.45 -10.54 -0.33
C TYR A 68 6.94 -10.82 -0.25
N ARG A 69 7.36 -11.72 0.63
CA ARG A 69 8.75 -12.08 0.83
C ARG A 69 9.40 -12.65 -0.42
N PHE A 70 10.60 -12.19 -0.71
CA PHE A 70 11.41 -12.77 -1.77
C PHE A 70 11.91 -14.15 -1.38
N LYS A 71 11.52 -15.17 -2.15
CA LYS A 71 11.97 -16.55 -1.92
C LYS A 71 13.38 -16.79 -2.42
N THR A 72 13.81 -16.01 -3.42
CA THR A 72 15.13 -16.12 -4.02
C THR A 72 15.67 -14.75 -4.44
N ILE A 73 17.00 -14.65 -4.57
CA ILE A 73 17.67 -13.48 -5.15
C ILE A 73 17.18 -13.24 -6.60
N SER A 74 16.94 -14.31 -7.36
CA SER A 74 16.44 -14.21 -8.74
C SER A 74 15.06 -13.57 -8.81
N GLU A 75 14.20 -13.82 -7.85
CA GLU A 75 12.89 -13.18 -7.75
C GLU A 75 13.03 -11.68 -7.52
N PHE A 76 13.89 -11.25 -6.60
CA PHE A 76 14.19 -9.83 -6.39
C PHE A 76 14.69 -9.17 -7.69
N LYS A 77 15.67 -9.78 -8.37
CA LYS A 77 16.21 -9.26 -9.65
C LYS A 77 15.13 -9.13 -10.73
N THR A 78 14.23 -10.11 -10.79
CA THR A 78 13.11 -10.11 -11.73
C THR A 78 12.14 -8.98 -11.43
N SER A 79 11.76 -8.79 -10.15
CA SER A 79 10.90 -7.68 -9.71
C SER A 79 11.52 -6.33 -10.07
N MET A 80 12.80 -6.12 -9.79
CA MET A 80 13.49 -4.87 -10.15
C MET A 80 13.53 -4.64 -11.67
N ARG A 81 13.66 -5.68 -12.48
CA ARG A 81 13.62 -5.59 -13.95
C ARG A 81 12.26 -5.10 -14.45
N TYR A 82 11.17 -5.50 -13.79
CA TYR A 82 9.80 -5.10 -14.15
C TYR A 82 9.35 -3.80 -13.51
N GLY A 83 10.23 -3.07 -12.83
CA GLY A 83 9.93 -1.76 -12.27
C GLY A 83 9.22 -1.82 -10.93
N ALA A 84 9.36 -2.90 -10.18
CA ALA A 84 8.76 -3.01 -8.86
C ALA A 84 9.29 -1.94 -7.90
N GLU A 85 8.41 -1.49 -7.02
CA GLU A 85 8.72 -0.68 -5.85
C GLU A 85 8.59 -1.58 -4.62
N VAL A 86 9.58 -1.54 -3.74
CA VAL A 86 9.65 -2.43 -2.59
C VAL A 86 10.07 -1.63 -1.35
N VAL A 87 9.37 -1.83 -0.25
CA VAL A 87 9.79 -1.35 1.06
C VAL A 87 10.09 -2.56 1.93
N ILE A 88 11.29 -2.59 2.47
CA ILE A 88 11.75 -3.67 3.35
C ILE A 88 12.13 -3.11 4.72
N GLU A 89 12.01 -3.95 5.73
CA GLU A 89 12.56 -3.71 7.06
C GLU A 89 13.65 -4.74 7.36
N TRP A 90 14.78 -4.27 7.87
CA TRP A 90 15.86 -5.10 8.39
C TRP A 90 16.41 -4.53 9.68
N GLN A 91 16.40 -5.31 10.75
CA GLN A 91 16.88 -4.92 12.10
C GLN A 91 16.28 -3.60 12.61
N GLY A 92 14.98 -3.36 12.36
CA GLY A 92 14.25 -2.17 12.78
C GLY A 92 14.52 -0.92 11.91
N GLN A 93 15.23 -1.07 10.79
CA GLN A 93 15.44 0.00 9.81
C GLN A 93 14.67 -0.28 8.53
N GLU A 94 14.01 0.74 7.99
CA GLU A 94 13.30 0.66 6.72
C GLU A 94 14.19 1.09 5.55
N TYR A 95 14.02 0.44 4.41
CA TYR A 95 14.68 0.74 3.15
C TYR A 95 13.68 0.69 2.01
N GLY A 96 13.60 1.79 1.24
CA GLY A 96 12.86 1.84 -0.02
C GLY A 96 13.78 1.47 -1.19
N ILE A 97 13.31 0.58 -2.05
CA ILE A 97 14.04 0.09 -3.23
C ILE A 97 13.11 0.16 -4.43
N TRP A 98 13.48 0.91 -5.46
CA TRP A 98 12.68 0.97 -6.69
C TRP A 98 13.54 1.09 -7.94
N SER A 99 12.95 0.69 -9.05
CA SER A 99 13.57 0.80 -10.36
C SER A 99 13.09 2.06 -11.07
N GLU A 100 14.04 2.91 -11.45
CA GLU A 100 13.79 4.15 -12.16
C GLU A 100 14.72 4.24 -13.37
N ASN A 101 14.17 4.37 -14.59
CA ASN A 101 14.94 4.50 -15.84
C ASN A 101 15.97 3.37 -16.04
N GLY A 102 15.66 2.16 -15.61
CA GLY A 102 16.54 0.98 -15.71
C GLY A 102 17.68 0.95 -14.67
N MET A 103 17.68 1.88 -13.72
CA MET A 103 18.58 1.91 -12.57
C MET A 103 17.82 1.56 -11.30
N ILE A 104 18.51 1.08 -10.29
CA ILE A 104 17.94 0.77 -8.99
C ILE A 104 18.33 1.87 -8.01
N ARG A 105 17.34 2.48 -7.37
CA ARG A 105 17.54 3.43 -6.29
C ARG A 105 17.24 2.75 -4.97
N ILE A 106 18.11 2.95 -3.98
CA ILE A 106 17.90 2.53 -2.60
C ILE A 106 17.98 3.76 -1.71
N THR A 107 17.02 3.92 -0.80
CA THR A 107 16.98 5.03 0.15
C THR A 107 16.58 4.53 1.53
N ARG A 108 16.94 5.30 2.55
CA ARG A 108 16.41 5.18 3.90
C ARG A 108 15.42 6.32 4.14
N PRO A 109 14.15 6.04 4.50
CA PRO A 109 13.15 7.10 4.75
C PRO A 109 13.57 8.09 5.83
N GLU A 110 14.32 7.64 6.83
CA GLU A 110 14.82 8.47 7.93
C GLU A 110 15.93 9.45 7.50
N VAL A 111 16.63 9.14 6.40
CA VAL A 111 17.74 9.96 5.87
C VAL A 111 17.63 10.04 4.34
N PRO A 112 16.65 10.81 3.82
CA PRO A 112 16.34 10.83 2.37
C PRO A 112 17.52 11.27 1.49
N ASP A 113 18.44 12.08 2.03
CA ASP A 113 19.62 12.56 1.30
C ASP A 113 20.69 11.48 1.06
N GLU A 114 20.57 10.33 1.71
CA GLU A 114 21.50 9.18 1.54
C GLU A 114 21.03 8.17 0.47
N SER A 115 20.26 8.60 -0.51
CA SER A 115 19.86 7.69 -1.60
C SER A 115 21.07 7.29 -2.47
N GLN A 116 21.16 6.00 -2.77
CA GLN A 116 22.17 5.45 -3.70
C GLN A 116 21.52 4.88 -4.94
N ILE A 117 22.20 5.07 -6.08
CA ILE A 117 21.71 4.62 -7.39
C ILE A 117 22.68 3.59 -7.95
N PHE A 118 22.15 2.47 -8.39
CA PHE A 118 22.89 1.34 -8.94
C PHE A 118 22.44 1.08 -10.38
N LYS A 119 23.41 0.77 -11.25
CA LYS A 119 23.13 0.49 -12.67
C LYS A 119 22.45 -0.87 -12.90
N THR A 120 22.58 -1.78 -11.95
CA THR A 120 22.05 -3.15 -12.06
C THR A 120 21.53 -3.64 -10.72
N SER A 121 20.60 -4.59 -10.75
CA SER A 121 20.12 -5.26 -9.53
C SER A 121 21.21 -6.05 -8.82
N ASP A 122 22.23 -6.52 -9.55
CA ASP A 122 23.39 -7.18 -8.93
C ASP A 122 24.22 -6.21 -8.09
N ALA A 123 24.48 -5.01 -8.63
CA ALA A 123 25.18 -3.97 -7.88
C ALA A 123 24.36 -3.46 -6.67
N ALA A 124 23.04 -3.36 -6.82
CA ALA A 124 22.14 -2.99 -5.71
C ALA A 124 22.16 -4.03 -4.58
N LEU A 125 22.34 -5.31 -4.90
CA LEU A 125 22.45 -6.38 -3.91
C LEU A 125 23.72 -6.29 -3.04
N ASP A 126 24.72 -5.51 -3.45
CA ASP A 126 25.93 -5.26 -2.65
C ASP A 126 25.76 -4.07 -1.67
N TYR A 127 24.61 -3.39 -1.71
CA TYR A 127 24.27 -2.32 -0.75
C TYR A 127 24.22 -2.86 0.67
N MET A 128 24.70 -2.04 1.62
CA MET A 128 24.71 -2.39 3.05
C MET A 128 23.38 -1.97 3.70
N VAL A 129 22.63 -2.93 4.18
CA VAL A 129 21.43 -2.75 5.01
C VAL A 129 21.83 -2.98 6.46
N GLY A 130 22.16 -1.91 7.18
CA GLY A 130 22.82 -2.01 8.47
C GLY A 130 24.21 -2.68 8.33
N PRO A 131 24.51 -3.71 9.11
CA PRO A 131 25.80 -4.43 9.06
C PRO A 131 25.88 -5.47 7.93
N ASP A 132 24.76 -5.79 7.29
CA ASP A 132 24.64 -6.90 6.33
C ASP A 132 24.55 -6.41 4.90
N ARG A 133 24.97 -7.24 3.94
CA ARG A 133 24.72 -6.95 2.52
C ARG A 133 23.28 -7.36 2.16
N LEU A 134 22.61 -6.55 1.37
CA LEU A 134 21.27 -6.86 0.89
C LEU A 134 21.15 -8.26 0.28
N ARG A 135 22.17 -8.70 -0.47
CA ARG A 135 22.26 -10.05 -1.08
C ARG A 135 22.14 -11.17 -0.06
N ASP A 136 22.66 -10.99 1.15
CA ASP A 136 22.73 -12.03 2.19
C ASP A 136 21.44 -12.12 3.01
N VAL A 137 20.63 -11.05 2.94
CA VAL A 137 19.43 -10.91 3.77
C VAL A 137 18.13 -10.73 3.00
N ILE A 138 18.14 -10.44 1.70
CA ILE A 138 16.95 -10.14 0.92
C ILE A 138 15.85 -11.22 0.97
N THR A 139 16.22 -12.45 1.22
CA THR A 139 15.27 -13.56 1.43
C THR A 139 14.81 -13.73 2.87
N LYS A 140 15.29 -12.88 3.78
CA LYS A 140 15.02 -12.95 5.23
C LYS A 140 14.39 -11.66 5.75
N VAL A 141 14.49 -10.56 5.01
CA VAL A 141 13.92 -9.27 5.40
C VAL A 141 12.40 -9.35 5.49
N THR A 142 11.82 -8.51 6.33
CA THR A 142 10.38 -8.27 6.30
C THR A 142 10.09 -7.34 5.12
N VAL A 143 9.26 -7.78 4.20
CA VAL A 143 8.78 -6.92 3.10
C VAL A 143 7.55 -6.20 3.60
N LEU A 144 7.61 -4.87 3.73
CA LEU A 144 6.50 -4.04 4.21
C LEU A 144 5.53 -3.67 3.10
N ASP A 145 6.05 -3.47 1.89
CA ASP A 145 5.25 -3.20 0.70
C ASP A 145 6.00 -3.68 -0.55
N ARG A 146 5.27 -4.12 -1.54
CA ARG A 146 5.81 -4.58 -2.82
C ARG A 146 4.76 -4.48 -3.92
N THR A 147 5.04 -3.68 -4.94
CA THR A 147 4.29 -3.72 -6.19
C THR A 147 4.70 -4.94 -7.01
N ILE A 148 3.71 -5.64 -7.57
CA ILE A 148 3.89 -6.85 -8.38
C ILE A 148 3.45 -6.55 -9.82
#